data_94470a11a13ae8351bc3ea7ef198f65d
#
_entry.id   94470a11a13ae8351bc3ea7ef198f65d
#
_cell.length_a   1.000
_cell.length_b   1.000
_cell.length_c   1.000
_cell.angle_alpha   90.00
_cell.angle_beta   90.00
_cell.angle_gamma   90.00
#
_symmetry.space_group_name_H-M   'P 1'
#
loop_
_entity.id
_entity.type
_entity.pdbx_description
1 polymer ?
#
loop_
_entity_poly.entity_id
_entity_poly.type
_entity_poly.pdbx_seq_one_letter_code
_entity_poly.pdbx_strand_id
1 'polypeptide(L)'
;MKLTLFRDYPNGRYAMTFDVIIVGGSYAGISAGMQLARARARRRVLVMDTGLRRNRFALASHGFLGQDGRDPAAIADDARAQLLAYPSVEWLSEAAVAAKKEADGFVVKAANGERFTARRLILASGVADELPEIPGLAERWGRHVFHCPYCHGYELDGGPIGVLAASPLAIHHALMLPDWGATTFFLNGVFEPDAEQMSRLDRRGVTIEREAVVALGGARADVTLASGRTITLAGLFTQPRTRMASPLAALLGCEFEDGPSGPFIRTDGMRETSVPGVFACGDAALAAGNVAIAVGDGARTGGAAHHSLLFR
;
A
#
# COMPACT_ATOMS: atom_id res chain seq x y z
N MET A 1 20.31 -21.51 -5.25
CA MET A 1 20.81 -21.27 -6.60
C MET A 1 21.61 -19.97 -6.56
N LYS A 2 22.95 -20.03 -6.74
CA LYS A 2 23.81 -18.84 -6.65
C LYS A 2 23.50 -17.93 -7.82
N LEU A 3 23.05 -16.69 -7.53
CA LEU A 3 23.03 -15.62 -8.51
C LEU A 3 24.43 -15.51 -9.14
N THR A 4 24.51 -15.64 -10.46
CA THR A 4 25.76 -15.39 -11.20
C THR A 4 25.93 -13.89 -11.26
N LEU A 5 26.65 -13.36 -10.30
CA LEU A 5 26.85 -11.94 -10.06
C LEU A 5 28.07 -11.43 -10.82
N PHE A 6 27.92 -10.24 -11.39
CA PHE A 6 28.95 -9.30 -11.79
C PHE A 6 30.10 -9.81 -12.67
N ARG A 7 30.08 -9.47 -13.93
CA ARG A 7 31.32 -9.25 -14.67
C ARG A 7 31.75 -7.81 -14.43
N ASP A 8 32.82 -7.65 -13.66
CA ASP A 8 33.54 -6.38 -13.61
C ASP A 8 34.11 -6.11 -15.02
N TYR A 9 33.67 -5.01 -15.61
CA TYR A 9 34.31 -4.50 -16.82
C TYR A 9 35.51 -3.63 -16.44
N PRO A 10 36.63 -3.69 -17.18
CA PRO A 10 37.91 -3.05 -16.80
C PRO A 10 37.86 -1.52 -16.68
N ASN A 11 36.72 -0.86 -16.87
CA ASN A 11 36.59 0.60 -16.81
C ASN A 11 35.55 1.07 -15.79
N GLY A 12 35.20 0.26 -14.77
CA GLY A 12 34.24 0.66 -13.72
C GLY A 12 32.80 0.88 -14.20
N ARG A 13 32.48 0.48 -15.44
CA ARG A 13 31.11 0.50 -15.98
C ARG A 13 30.44 -0.84 -15.67
N TYR A 14 29.41 -0.81 -14.86
CA TYR A 14 28.57 -1.97 -14.61
C TYR A 14 27.83 -2.35 -15.90
N ALA A 15 27.83 -3.62 -16.27
CA ALA A 15 26.98 -4.09 -17.36
C ALA A 15 25.52 -3.96 -16.92
N MET A 16 24.62 -3.46 -17.79
CA MET A 16 23.19 -3.51 -17.52
C MET A 16 22.77 -4.94 -17.29
N THR A 17 22.32 -5.25 -16.08
CA THR A 17 21.96 -6.60 -15.70
C THR A 17 20.51 -6.90 -16.04
N PHE A 18 19.60 -5.89 -15.94
CA PHE A 18 18.17 -6.03 -16.14
C PHE A 18 17.63 -5.00 -17.12
N ASP A 19 16.51 -5.32 -17.79
CA ASP A 19 15.72 -4.34 -18.52
C ASP A 19 14.90 -3.49 -17.53
N VAL A 20 14.33 -4.15 -16.51
CA VAL A 20 13.50 -3.47 -15.48
C VAL A 20 13.86 -4.01 -14.09
N ILE A 21 14.01 -3.12 -13.13
CA ILE A 21 13.97 -3.45 -11.71
C ILE A 21 12.63 -2.96 -11.13
N ILE A 22 11.94 -3.84 -10.41
CA ILE A 22 10.70 -3.55 -9.68
C ILE A 22 11.03 -3.53 -8.20
N VAL A 23 10.74 -2.41 -7.54
CA VAL A 23 10.92 -2.25 -6.09
C VAL A 23 9.56 -2.40 -5.40
N GLY A 24 9.41 -3.50 -4.69
CA GLY A 24 8.16 -3.94 -4.06
C GLY A 24 7.54 -5.14 -4.79
N GLY A 25 7.50 -6.28 -4.14
CA GLY A 25 6.99 -7.56 -4.64
C GLY A 25 5.64 -7.94 -4.03
N SER A 26 4.77 -6.95 -3.81
CA SER A 26 3.37 -7.19 -3.46
C SER A 26 2.50 -7.15 -4.72
N TYR A 27 1.19 -7.00 -4.56
CA TYR A 27 0.19 -7.13 -5.63
C TYR A 27 0.50 -6.31 -6.88
N ALA A 28 0.83 -5.02 -6.74
CA ALA A 28 1.14 -4.15 -7.87
C ALA A 28 2.45 -4.55 -8.58
N GLY A 29 3.51 -4.81 -7.80
CA GLY A 29 4.81 -5.18 -8.36
C GLY A 29 4.81 -6.54 -9.06
N ILE A 30 4.15 -7.55 -8.46
CA ILE A 30 3.97 -8.86 -9.09
C ILE A 30 3.18 -8.72 -10.40
N SER A 31 2.08 -7.95 -10.37
CA SER A 31 1.25 -7.73 -11.57
C SER A 31 2.02 -7.03 -12.69
N ALA A 32 2.84 -6.02 -12.36
CA ALA A 32 3.73 -5.37 -13.32
C ALA A 32 4.76 -6.34 -13.90
N GLY A 33 5.39 -7.16 -13.03
CA GLY A 33 6.34 -8.18 -13.42
C GLY A 33 5.76 -9.22 -14.37
N MET A 34 4.50 -9.63 -14.14
CA MET A 34 3.77 -10.54 -15.00
C MET A 34 3.64 -10.01 -16.45
N GLN A 35 3.30 -8.74 -16.63
CA GLN A 35 3.17 -8.14 -17.97
C GLN A 35 4.53 -8.15 -18.69
N LEU A 36 5.59 -7.77 -18.00
CA LEU A 36 6.95 -7.76 -18.54
C LEU A 36 7.44 -9.18 -18.90
N ALA A 37 7.23 -10.16 -18.03
CA ALA A 37 7.64 -11.54 -18.24
C ALA A 37 6.92 -12.20 -19.43
N ARG A 38 5.63 -11.86 -19.64
CA ARG A 38 4.82 -12.39 -20.75
C ARG A 38 5.16 -11.79 -22.13
N ALA A 39 5.92 -10.73 -22.16
CA ALA A 39 6.40 -10.15 -23.44
C ALA A 39 7.37 -11.07 -24.20
N ARG A 40 7.65 -12.28 -23.72
CA ARG A 40 8.45 -13.37 -24.32
C ARG A 40 9.86 -12.99 -24.79
N ALA A 41 10.12 -11.73 -24.99
CA ALA A 41 11.26 -11.20 -25.71
C ALA A 41 12.43 -10.92 -24.78
N ARG A 42 12.90 -11.90 -24.02
CA ARG A 42 14.21 -11.75 -23.39
C ARG A 42 14.33 -10.55 -22.42
N ARG A 43 13.19 -10.09 -21.85
CA ARG A 43 13.20 -9.00 -20.87
C ARG A 43 13.61 -9.55 -19.50
N ARG A 44 14.80 -9.18 -19.05
CA ARG A 44 15.24 -9.54 -17.71
C ARG A 44 14.63 -8.61 -16.69
N VAL A 45 13.92 -9.16 -15.73
CA VAL A 45 13.22 -8.43 -14.67
C VAL A 45 13.77 -8.87 -13.32
N LEU A 46 14.18 -7.92 -12.48
CA LEU A 46 14.47 -8.16 -11.07
C LEU A 46 13.34 -7.58 -10.21
N VAL A 47 12.79 -8.38 -9.32
CA VAL A 47 11.92 -7.91 -8.26
C VAL A 47 12.70 -7.87 -6.95
N MET A 48 12.75 -6.71 -6.30
CA MET A 48 13.35 -6.53 -4.98
C MET A 48 12.23 -6.32 -3.96
N ASP A 49 12.13 -7.18 -2.96
CA ASP A 49 11.02 -7.18 -2.00
C ASP A 49 11.47 -7.52 -0.58
N THR A 50 10.92 -6.82 0.40
CA THR A 50 11.16 -7.07 1.82
C THR A 50 10.18 -8.08 2.44
N GLY A 51 9.13 -8.47 1.73
CA GLY A 51 8.04 -9.30 2.24
C GLY A 51 7.04 -8.58 3.16
N LEU A 52 7.21 -7.26 3.37
CA LEU A 52 6.38 -6.48 4.29
C LEU A 52 5.17 -5.86 3.57
N ARG A 53 4.15 -6.66 3.28
CA ARG A 53 2.90 -6.18 2.69
C ARG A 53 2.10 -5.31 3.66
N ARG A 54 1.40 -4.28 3.14
CA ARG A 54 0.54 -3.41 3.96
C ARG A 54 -0.57 -4.19 4.67
N ASN A 55 -1.21 -5.12 3.97
CA ASN A 55 -2.31 -5.94 4.50
C ASN A 55 -1.87 -7.22 5.26
N ARG A 56 -0.60 -7.32 5.67
CA ARG A 56 -0.07 -8.49 6.41
C ARG A 56 -0.74 -8.76 7.75
N PHE A 57 -1.46 -7.79 8.30
CA PHE A 57 -2.16 -7.88 9.57
C PHE A 57 -3.57 -8.47 9.44
N ALA A 58 -4.16 -8.40 8.24
CA ALA A 58 -5.50 -8.91 7.97
C ALA A 58 -5.50 -10.44 7.89
N LEU A 59 -6.58 -11.07 8.37
CA LEU A 59 -6.78 -12.52 8.32
C LEU A 59 -7.30 -12.98 6.95
N ALA A 60 -8.07 -12.11 6.28
CA ALA A 60 -8.65 -12.38 4.97
C ALA A 60 -8.59 -11.13 4.09
N SER A 61 -8.64 -11.34 2.77
CA SER A 61 -8.75 -10.28 1.77
C SER A 61 -10.14 -10.35 1.15
N HIS A 62 -10.90 -9.25 1.22
CA HIS A 62 -12.25 -9.20 0.67
C HIS A 62 -12.37 -8.22 -0.49
N GLY A 63 -13.39 -8.40 -1.34
CA GLY A 63 -13.65 -7.54 -2.48
C GLY A 63 -12.66 -7.71 -3.64
N PHE A 64 -11.85 -8.77 -3.66
CA PHE A 64 -10.95 -9.08 -4.77
C PHE A 64 -11.48 -10.26 -5.58
N LEU A 65 -11.92 -10.02 -6.80
CA LEU A 65 -12.54 -10.99 -7.69
C LEU A 65 -11.70 -12.28 -7.80
N GLY A 66 -12.31 -13.42 -7.52
CA GLY A 66 -11.67 -14.73 -7.54
C GLY A 66 -10.76 -15.04 -6.36
N GLN A 67 -10.60 -14.13 -5.40
CA GLN A 67 -9.77 -14.27 -4.22
C GLN A 67 -10.49 -13.88 -2.91
N ASP A 68 -11.80 -13.66 -2.98
CA ASP A 68 -12.60 -13.20 -1.85
C ASP A 68 -12.51 -14.18 -0.66
N GLY A 69 -12.28 -13.65 0.54
CA GLY A 69 -12.13 -14.44 1.77
C GLY A 69 -10.80 -15.18 1.93
N ARG A 70 -9.87 -15.10 0.97
CA ARG A 70 -8.57 -15.78 1.06
C ARG A 70 -7.57 -15.03 1.96
N ASP A 71 -6.68 -15.79 2.58
CA ASP A 71 -5.52 -15.25 3.30
C ASP A 71 -4.65 -14.38 2.38
N PRO A 72 -4.35 -13.11 2.75
CA PRO A 72 -3.52 -12.23 1.94
C PRO A 72 -2.09 -12.75 1.67
N ALA A 73 -1.53 -13.55 2.60
CA ALA A 73 -0.23 -14.15 2.39
C ALA A 73 -0.30 -15.25 1.32
N ALA A 74 -1.30 -16.11 1.40
CA ALA A 74 -1.50 -17.17 0.41
C ALA A 74 -1.72 -16.62 -1.01
N ILE A 75 -2.51 -15.53 -1.15
CA ILE A 75 -2.70 -14.87 -2.45
C ILE A 75 -1.37 -14.35 -3.01
N ALA A 76 -0.57 -13.68 -2.18
CA ALA A 76 0.70 -13.12 -2.63
C ALA A 76 1.75 -14.20 -2.94
N ASP A 77 1.78 -15.29 -2.18
CA ASP A 77 2.71 -16.41 -2.40
C ASP A 77 2.38 -17.18 -3.68
N ASP A 78 1.09 -17.44 -3.95
CA ASP A 78 0.62 -18.02 -5.22
C ASP A 78 0.98 -17.11 -6.40
N ALA A 79 0.73 -15.81 -6.29
CA ALA A 79 1.06 -14.85 -7.34
C ALA A 79 2.58 -14.76 -7.59
N ARG A 80 3.39 -14.79 -6.52
CA ARG A 80 4.86 -14.86 -6.62
C ARG A 80 5.31 -16.13 -7.31
N ALA A 81 4.75 -17.28 -6.95
CA ALA A 81 5.08 -18.56 -7.58
C ALA A 81 4.77 -18.55 -9.09
N GLN A 82 3.62 -17.97 -9.48
CA GLN A 82 3.25 -17.80 -10.88
C GLN A 82 4.23 -16.87 -11.62
N LEU A 83 4.67 -15.78 -11.01
CA LEU A 83 5.65 -14.87 -11.60
C LEU A 83 7.01 -15.55 -11.78
N LEU A 84 7.47 -16.30 -10.78
CA LEU A 84 8.77 -17.00 -10.82
C LEU A 84 8.79 -18.23 -11.75
N ALA A 85 7.66 -18.66 -12.26
CA ALA A 85 7.59 -19.65 -13.33
C ALA A 85 8.15 -19.12 -14.67
N TYR A 86 8.28 -17.79 -14.81
CA TYR A 86 8.90 -17.18 -15.99
C TYR A 86 10.41 -17.08 -15.80
N PRO A 87 11.23 -17.72 -16.67
CA PRO A 87 12.70 -17.80 -16.49
C PRO A 87 13.42 -16.45 -16.64
N SER A 88 12.73 -15.43 -17.13
CA SER A 88 13.27 -14.06 -17.28
C SER A 88 13.14 -13.21 -16.01
N VAL A 89 12.52 -13.74 -14.95
CA VAL A 89 12.30 -13.04 -13.69
C VAL A 89 13.23 -13.58 -12.61
N GLU A 90 13.91 -12.66 -11.95
CA GLU A 90 14.71 -12.91 -10.76
C GLU A 90 14.07 -12.21 -9.55
N TRP A 91 14.21 -12.80 -8.37
CA TRP A 91 13.67 -12.25 -7.13
C TRP A 91 14.77 -12.13 -6.08
N LEU A 92 14.89 -10.94 -5.51
CA LEU A 92 15.80 -10.65 -4.41
C LEU A 92 14.98 -10.27 -3.16
N SER A 93 15.08 -11.07 -2.10
CA SER A 93 14.44 -10.83 -0.81
C SER A 93 15.25 -9.83 0.01
N GLU A 94 15.39 -8.60 -0.49
CA GLU A 94 16.17 -7.53 0.10
C GLU A 94 15.51 -6.17 -0.17
N ALA A 95 15.71 -5.22 0.75
CA ALA A 95 15.28 -3.84 0.54
C ALA A 95 16.17 -3.14 -0.49
N ALA A 96 15.56 -2.41 -1.41
CA ALA A 96 16.24 -1.40 -2.20
C ALA A 96 16.40 -0.12 -1.35
N VAL A 97 17.64 0.24 -0.98
CA VAL A 97 17.93 1.33 -0.02
C VAL A 97 18.40 2.61 -0.69
N ALA A 98 18.89 2.54 -1.92
CA ALA A 98 19.28 3.71 -2.71
C ALA A 98 19.11 3.42 -4.20
N ALA A 99 18.82 4.46 -4.95
CA ALA A 99 18.82 4.44 -6.41
C ALA A 99 19.34 5.76 -6.94
N LYS A 100 20.00 5.71 -8.09
CA LYS A 100 20.44 6.90 -8.82
C LYS A 100 20.29 6.69 -10.33
N LYS A 101 20.02 7.77 -11.05
CA LYS A 101 20.04 7.77 -12.51
C LYS A 101 21.49 7.87 -13.00
N GLU A 102 21.81 7.13 -14.04
CA GLU A 102 23.07 7.20 -14.80
C GLU A 102 22.78 7.44 -16.28
N ALA A 103 23.84 7.57 -17.11
CA ALA A 103 23.69 7.91 -18.53
C ALA A 103 22.74 6.94 -19.28
N ASP A 104 22.87 5.64 -19.02
CA ASP A 104 22.15 4.57 -19.74
C ASP A 104 21.07 3.88 -18.92
N GLY A 105 20.64 4.43 -17.78
CA GLY A 105 19.64 3.82 -16.93
C GLY A 105 19.78 4.17 -15.45
N PHE A 106 19.68 3.16 -14.60
CA PHE A 106 19.63 3.34 -13.15
C PHE A 106 20.53 2.32 -12.45
N VAL A 107 21.12 2.73 -11.33
CA VAL A 107 21.77 1.82 -10.38
C VAL A 107 20.92 1.78 -9.11
N VAL A 108 20.58 0.59 -8.66
CA VAL A 108 19.86 0.34 -7.40
C VAL A 108 20.78 -0.42 -6.46
N LYS A 109 20.85 0.03 -5.21
CA LYS A 109 21.61 -0.61 -4.14
C LYS A 109 20.66 -1.34 -3.21
N ALA A 110 20.94 -2.62 -2.96
CA ALA A 110 20.27 -3.43 -1.96
C ALA A 110 20.84 -3.21 -0.55
N ALA A 111 20.09 -3.55 0.48
CA ALA A 111 20.51 -3.42 1.87
C ALA A 111 21.75 -4.26 2.21
N ASN A 112 21.91 -5.41 1.56
CA ASN A 112 23.11 -6.27 1.68
C ASN A 112 24.37 -5.69 0.98
N GLY A 113 24.26 -4.51 0.35
CA GLY A 113 25.34 -3.79 -0.32
C GLY A 113 25.49 -4.12 -1.81
N GLU A 114 24.79 -5.11 -2.34
CA GLU A 114 24.81 -5.45 -3.77
C GLU A 114 24.24 -4.30 -4.61
N ARG A 115 24.70 -4.20 -5.85
CA ARG A 115 24.28 -3.18 -6.81
C ARG A 115 23.81 -3.82 -8.10
N PHE A 116 22.67 -3.36 -8.58
CA PHE A 116 22.02 -3.82 -9.80
C PHE A 116 21.78 -2.65 -10.74
N THR A 117 21.86 -2.89 -12.05
CA THR A 117 21.57 -1.88 -13.05
C THR A 117 20.33 -2.26 -13.86
N ALA A 118 19.56 -1.27 -14.29
CA ALA A 118 18.41 -1.46 -15.15
C ALA A 118 18.17 -0.26 -16.06
N ARG A 119 17.51 -0.51 -17.20
CA ARG A 119 17.09 0.54 -18.12
C ARG A 119 15.88 1.31 -17.60
N ARG A 120 15.00 0.64 -16.83
CA ARG A 120 13.77 1.22 -16.25
C ARG A 120 13.60 0.77 -14.81
N LEU A 121 12.93 1.62 -14.02
CA LEU A 121 12.51 1.29 -12.66
C LEU A 121 10.99 1.33 -12.56
N ILE A 122 10.42 0.42 -11.74
CA ILE A 122 9.03 0.47 -11.29
C ILE A 122 9.03 0.55 -9.76
N LEU A 123 8.50 1.64 -9.21
CA LEU A 123 8.33 1.85 -7.78
C LEU A 123 6.96 1.35 -7.36
N ALA A 124 6.92 0.16 -6.76
CA ALA A 124 5.72 -0.54 -6.29
C ALA A 124 5.78 -0.81 -4.78
N SER A 125 6.55 0.00 -4.05
CA SER A 125 6.85 -0.20 -2.62
C SER A 125 5.66 0.07 -1.69
N GLY A 126 4.59 0.71 -2.20
CA GLY A 126 3.41 1.07 -1.41
C GLY A 126 3.70 2.14 -0.37
N VAL A 127 2.84 2.15 0.66
CA VAL A 127 2.88 3.09 1.78
C VAL A 127 2.90 2.35 3.11
N ALA A 128 3.28 3.05 4.18
CA ALA A 128 3.16 2.61 5.56
C ALA A 128 2.15 3.49 6.30
N ASP A 129 1.27 2.86 7.07
CA ASP A 129 0.28 3.54 7.89
C ASP A 129 0.93 4.10 9.17
N GLU A 130 0.64 5.36 9.50
CA GLU A 130 1.02 6.04 10.74
C GLU A 130 -0.20 6.05 11.65
N LEU A 131 -0.25 5.07 12.56
CA LEU A 131 -1.40 4.86 13.42
C LEU A 131 -1.47 5.92 14.55
N PRO A 132 -2.68 6.30 15.02
CA PRO A 132 -2.81 7.09 16.24
C PRO A 132 -2.13 6.39 17.43
N GLU A 133 -1.43 7.17 18.26
CA GLU A 133 -0.74 6.67 19.47
C GLU A 133 -1.73 6.47 20.62
N ILE A 134 -2.62 5.49 20.48
CA ILE A 134 -3.59 5.08 21.50
C ILE A 134 -3.22 3.67 21.98
N PRO A 135 -3.01 3.44 23.28
CA PRO A 135 -2.73 2.13 23.84
C PRO A 135 -3.74 1.07 23.36
N GLY A 136 -3.26 -0.06 22.86
CA GLY A 136 -4.08 -1.16 22.36
C GLY A 136 -4.56 -1.04 20.92
N LEU A 137 -4.31 0.10 20.22
CA LEU A 137 -4.75 0.29 18.84
C LEU A 137 -3.87 -0.51 17.86
N ALA A 138 -2.56 -0.40 17.97
CA ALA A 138 -1.63 -1.04 17.04
C ALA A 138 -1.72 -2.58 17.09
N GLU A 139 -1.95 -3.17 18.25
CA GLU A 139 -2.11 -4.60 18.45
C GLU A 139 -3.37 -5.16 17.80
N ARG A 140 -4.35 -4.28 17.54
CA ARG A 140 -5.65 -4.62 16.93
C ARG A 140 -5.73 -4.26 15.45
N TRP A 141 -4.69 -3.60 14.92
CA TRP A 141 -4.66 -3.16 13.53
C TRP A 141 -4.77 -4.34 12.55
N GLY A 142 -5.71 -4.22 11.61
CA GLY A 142 -6.01 -5.25 10.60
C GLY A 142 -6.83 -6.43 11.12
N ARG A 143 -7.17 -6.47 12.42
CA ARG A 143 -7.97 -7.54 13.04
C ARG A 143 -9.29 -7.05 13.63
N HIS A 144 -9.27 -5.92 14.33
CA HIS A 144 -10.43 -5.29 14.96
C HIS A 144 -10.42 -3.77 14.78
N VAL A 145 -9.28 -3.20 14.35
CA VAL A 145 -9.14 -1.81 13.93
C VAL A 145 -8.77 -1.79 12.46
N PHE A 146 -9.53 -1.05 11.65
CA PHE A 146 -9.46 -1.10 10.19
C PHE A 146 -9.46 0.31 9.59
N HIS A 147 -9.05 0.42 8.31
CA HIS A 147 -9.22 1.65 7.56
C HIS A 147 -10.26 1.56 6.44
N CYS A 148 -10.58 0.35 5.97
CA CYS A 148 -11.40 0.15 4.77
C CYS A 148 -12.73 -0.55 5.11
N PRO A 149 -13.87 0.13 5.02
CA PRO A 149 -15.17 -0.47 5.26
C PRO A 149 -15.50 -1.64 4.32
N TYR A 150 -15.22 -1.48 3.04
CA TYR A 150 -15.45 -2.54 2.04
C TYR A 150 -14.60 -3.79 2.24
N CYS A 151 -13.48 -3.67 2.96
CA CYS A 151 -12.56 -4.78 3.19
C CYS A 151 -12.92 -5.60 4.44
N HIS A 152 -13.65 -5.01 5.41
CA HIS A 152 -13.83 -5.61 6.74
C HIS A 152 -15.20 -5.34 7.36
N GLY A 153 -16.04 -4.48 6.79
CA GLY A 153 -17.30 -4.08 7.40
C GLY A 153 -18.33 -5.22 7.42
N TYR A 154 -18.37 -6.03 6.37
CA TYR A 154 -19.33 -7.13 6.24
C TYR A 154 -19.15 -8.19 7.34
N GLU A 155 -17.90 -8.50 7.70
CA GLU A 155 -17.54 -9.51 8.70
C GLU A 155 -17.83 -9.08 10.14
N LEU A 156 -18.25 -7.82 10.35
CA LEU A 156 -18.72 -7.34 11.66
C LEU A 156 -20.17 -7.72 11.96
N ASP A 157 -20.85 -8.34 10.99
CA ASP A 157 -22.17 -8.98 11.12
C ASP A 157 -23.24 -8.05 11.74
N GLY A 158 -23.28 -6.79 11.30
CA GLY A 158 -24.21 -5.78 11.81
C GLY A 158 -23.98 -5.32 13.25
N GLY A 159 -22.89 -5.76 13.87
CA GLY A 159 -22.54 -5.38 15.24
C GLY A 159 -22.22 -3.89 15.39
N PRO A 160 -22.06 -3.39 16.63
CA PRO A 160 -21.76 -1.98 16.88
C PRO A 160 -20.37 -1.61 16.35
N ILE A 161 -20.31 -0.53 15.56
CA ILE A 161 -19.11 -0.06 14.87
C ILE A 161 -18.67 1.30 15.43
N GLY A 162 -17.36 1.47 15.64
CA GLY A 162 -16.77 2.77 15.97
C GLY A 162 -16.08 3.40 14.77
N VAL A 163 -16.08 4.73 14.73
CA VAL A 163 -15.21 5.55 13.91
C VAL A 163 -14.39 6.43 14.83
N LEU A 164 -13.06 6.28 14.78
CA LEU A 164 -12.14 7.13 15.53
C LEU A 164 -11.59 8.24 14.62
N ALA A 165 -11.82 9.48 14.97
CA ALA A 165 -11.24 10.61 14.25
C ALA A 165 -9.72 10.67 14.47
N ALA A 166 -8.96 10.64 13.38
CA ALA A 166 -7.55 11.01 13.31
C ALA A 166 -7.34 12.29 12.51
N SER A 167 -8.37 12.70 11.76
CA SER A 167 -8.46 13.98 11.03
C SER A 167 -9.92 14.30 10.73
N PRO A 168 -10.26 15.51 10.24
CA PRO A 168 -11.62 15.84 9.81
C PRO A 168 -12.19 14.93 8.71
N LEU A 169 -11.34 14.25 7.95
CA LEU A 169 -11.76 13.28 6.92
C LEU A 169 -12.49 12.07 7.49
N ALA A 170 -12.37 11.79 8.79
CA ALA A 170 -13.08 10.69 9.46
C ALA A 170 -14.62 10.81 9.34
N ILE A 171 -15.16 12.00 9.07
CA ILE A 171 -16.58 12.20 8.79
C ILE A 171 -17.07 11.36 7.61
N HIS A 172 -16.21 11.11 6.61
CA HIS A 172 -16.53 10.26 5.47
C HIS A 172 -16.84 8.83 5.93
N HIS A 173 -16.02 8.25 6.78
CA HIS A 173 -16.28 6.94 7.38
C HIS A 173 -17.53 6.95 8.26
N ALA A 174 -17.71 7.98 9.08
CA ALA A 174 -18.89 8.10 9.95
C ALA A 174 -20.20 8.15 9.16
N LEU A 175 -20.20 8.74 7.97
CA LEU A 175 -21.36 8.77 7.08
C LEU A 175 -21.55 7.47 6.29
N MET A 176 -20.50 6.68 6.04
CA MET A 176 -20.58 5.43 5.30
C MET A 176 -20.98 4.24 6.17
N LEU A 177 -20.37 4.11 7.33
CA LEU A 177 -20.42 2.90 8.17
C LEU A 177 -21.80 2.51 8.69
N PRO A 178 -22.83 3.40 8.79
CA PRO A 178 -24.18 2.97 9.08
C PRO A 178 -24.78 1.94 8.11
N ASP A 179 -24.19 1.73 6.92
CA ASP A 179 -24.60 0.66 6.01
C ASP A 179 -24.16 -0.74 6.48
N TRP A 180 -23.22 -0.81 7.43
CA TRP A 180 -22.70 -2.07 8.00
C TRP A 180 -23.12 -2.31 9.44
N GLY A 181 -23.53 -1.28 10.21
CA GLY A 181 -23.97 -1.45 11.59
C GLY A 181 -24.16 -0.15 12.34
N ALA A 182 -24.72 -0.25 13.56
CA ALA A 182 -24.91 0.90 14.44
C ALA A 182 -23.58 1.59 14.71
N THR A 183 -23.47 2.86 14.33
CA THR A 183 -22.20 3.58 14.28
C THR A 183 -22.07 4.62 15.37
N THR A 184 -20.95 4.58 16.12
CA THR A 184 -20.52 5.62 17.06
C THR A 184 -19.30 6.35 16.51
N PHE A 185 -19.38 7.67 16.40
CA PHE A 185 -18.30 8.51 15.91
C PHE A 185 -17.59 9.20 17.08
N PHE A 186 -16.38 8.76 17.39
CA PHE A 186 -15.49 9.32 18.40
C PHE A 186 -14.73 10.49 17.81
N LEU A 187 -15.10 11.73 18.19
CA LEU A 187 -14.44 12.95 17.70
C LEU A 187 -13.04 13.11 18.28
N ASN A 188 -12.80 12.55 19.46
CA ASN A 188 -11.48 12.46 20.13
C ASN A 188 -10.73 13.81 20.21
N GLY A 189 -11.46 14.92 20.26
CA GLY A 189 -10.88 16.27 20.27
C GLY A 189 -10.18 16.71 19.01
N VAL A 190 -10.29 15.95 17.89
CA VAL A 190 -9.59 16.22 16.64
C VAL A 190 -10.26 17.37 15.86
N PHE A 191 -11.58 17.40 15.82
CA PHE A 191 -12.38 18.48 15.22
C PHE A 191 -13.81 18.44 15.75
N GLU A 192 -14.59 19.49 15.47
CA GLU A 192 -16.03 19.51 15.74
C GLU A 192 -16.77 19.64 14.41
N PRO A 193 -17.71 18.73 14.10
CA PRO A 193 -18.51 18.83 12.88
C PRO A 193 -19.33 20.11 12.85
N ASP A 194 -19.43 20.74 11.69
CA ASP A 194 -20.31 21.89 11.48
C ASP A 194 -21.81 21.49 11.48
N ALA A 195 -22.71 22.48 11.41
CA ALA A 195 -24.16 22.24 11.48
C ALA A 195 -24.68 21.36 10.32
N GLU A 196 -24.10 21.49 9.12
CA GLU A 196 -24.47 20.65 7.97
C GLU A 196 -23.98 19.20 8.17
N GLN A 197 -22.75 19.03 8.60
CA GLN A 197 -22.15 17.74 8.92
C GLN A 197 -22.94 17.03 10.03
N MET A 198 -23.28 17.75 11.10
CA MET A 198 -24.11 17.22 12.19
C MET A 198 -25.48 16.76 11.69
N SER A 199 -26.15 17.57 10.86
CA SER A 199 -27.45 17.20 10.26
C SER A 199 -27.33 15.92 9.38
N ARG A 200 -26.23 15.76 8.65
CA ARG A 200 -25.98 14.56 7.83
C ARG A 200 -25.74 13.33 8.71
N LEU A 201 -24.95 13.45 9.77
CA LEU A 201 -24.69 12.37 10.73
C LEU A 201 -25.95 11.92 11.43
N ASP A 202 -26.80 12.87 11.89
CA ASP A 202 -28.08 12.61 12.52
C ASP A 202 -29.04 11.84 11.60
N ARG A 203 -29.19 12.28 10.35
CA ARG A 203 -30.00 11.56 9.34
C ARG A 203 -29.52 10.13 9.08
N ARG A 204 -28.24 9.84 9.34
CA ARG A 204 -27.65 8.50 9.20
C ARG A 204 -27.71 7.71 10.52
N GLY A 205 -28.25 8.26 11.60
CA GLY A 205 -28.36 7.61 12.90
C GLY A 205 -27.01 7.42 13.60
N VAL A 206 -26.03 8.28 13.31
CA VAL A 206 -24.69 8.19 13.91
C VAL A 206 -24.70 8.78 15.31
N THR A 207 -24.28 8.01 16.30
CA THR A 207 -24.06 8.49 17.67
C THR A 207 -22.74 9.25 17.75
N ILE A 208 -22.74 10.47 18.30
CA ILE A 208 -21.52 11.28 18.48
C ILE A 208 -20.98 11.09 19.90
N GLU A 209 -19.72 10.70 19.99
CA GLU A 209 -18.96 10.68 21.25
C GLU A 209 -17.86 11.74 21.22
N ARG A 210 -17.89 12.66 22.19
CA ARG A 210 -16.94 13.78 22.29
C ARG A 210 -15.82 13.55 23.28
N GLU A 211 -16.04 12.61 24.19
CA GLU A 211 -15.04 12.29 25.19
C GLU A 211 -13.80 11.65 24.55
N ALA A 212 -12.62 11.99 25.08
CA ALA A 212 -11.37 11.50 24.53
C ALA A 212 -11.23 9.96 24.72
N VAL A 213 -10.75 9.30 23.69
CA VAL A 213 -10.40 7.89 23.72
C VAL A 213 -8.99 7.73 24.31
N VAL A 214 -8.87 6.99 25.40
CA VAL A 214 -7.58 6.81 26.11
C VAL A 214 -6.97 5.44 25.92
N ALA A 215 -7.75 4.42 25.57
CA ALA A 215 -7.24 3.09 25.29
C ALA A 215 -8.24 2.25 24.47
N LEU A 216 -7.71 1.22 23.81
CA LEU A 216 -8.48 0.12 23.24
C LEU A 216 -8.15 -1.17 23.95
N GLY A 217 -9.18 -1.99 24.24
CA GLY A 217 -9.03 -3.22 24.99
C GLY A 217 -10.02 -4.29 24.57
N GLY A 218 -10.28 -5.22 25.51
CA GLY A 218 -11.24 -6.29 25.33
C GLY A 218 -10.86 -7.32 24.28
N ALA A 219 -11.81 -8.18 23.98
CA ALA A 219 -11.63 -9.26 23.01
C ALA A 219 -11.57 -8.76 21.54
N ARG A 220 -12.21 -7.62 21.25
CA ARG A 220 -12.27 -7.01 19.92
C ARG A 220 -11.76 -5.57 19.96
N ALA A 221 -12.66 -4.60 20.07
CA ALA A 221 -12.35 -3.18 20.04
C ALA A 221 -13.17 -2.42 21.10
N ASP A 222 -12.97 -2.78 22.38
CA ASP A 222 -13.57 -2.02 23.49
C ASP A 222 -12.84 -0.69 23.63
N VAL A 223 -13.57 0.41 23.48
CA VAL A 223 -13.04 1.77 23.58
C VAL A 223 -13.19 2.26 25.00
N THR A 224 -12.09 2.60 25.68
CA THR A 224 -12.11 3.23 26.99
C THR A 224 -11.98 4.74 26.83
N LEU A 225 -12.89 5.48 27.43
CA LEU A 225 -12.96 6.94 27.45
C LEU A 225 -12.25 7.53 28.68
N ALA A 226 -11.96 8.81 28.65
CA ALA A 226 -11.23 9.50 29.74
C ALA A 226 -11.97 9.42 31.10
N SER A 227 -13.29 9.32 31.11
CA SER A 227 -14.10 9.08 32.33
C SER A 227 -13.95 7.66 32.91
N GLY A 228 -13.31 6.74 32.17
CA GLY A 228 -13.29 5.32 32.49
C GLY A 228 -14.47 4.53 31.94
N ARG A 229 -15.45 5.17 31.28
CA ARG A 229 -16.54 4.50 30.59
C ARG A 229 -15.99 3.68 29.41
N THR A 230 -16.50 2.46 29.25
CA THR A 230 -16.12 1.58 28.15
C THR A 230 -17.28 1.37 27.19
N ILE A 231 -16.99 1.42 25.88
CA ILE A 231 -17.94 1.15 24.81
C ILE A 231 -17.43 -0.06 24.04
N THR A 232 -18.19 -1.16 24.08
CA THR A 232 -17.86 -2.41 23.38
C THR A 232 -18.27 -2.33 21.93
N LEU A 233 -17.35 -2.63 21.01
CA LEU A 233 -17.55 -2.58 19.56
C LEU A 233 -17.20 -3.93 18.91
N ALA A 234 -17.87 -4.25 17.81
CA ALA A 234 -17.49 -5.33 16.92
C ALA A 234 -16.21 -5.00 16.14
N GLY A 235 -16.03 -3.74 15.78
CA GLY A 235 -14.84 -3.22 15.13
C GLY A 235 -14.77 -1.69 15.18
N LEU A 236 -13.56 -1.16 15.01
CA LEU A 236 -13.27 0.27 14.99
C LEU A 236 -12.63 0.64 13.65
N PHE A 237 -13.09 1.72 13.04
CA PHE A 237 -12.47 2.27 11.83
C PHE A 237 -11.74 3.56 12.13
N THR A 238 -10.54 3.71 11.57
CA THR A 238 -9.79 4.97 11.60
C THR A 238 -9.03 5.14 10.30
N GLN A 239 -8.81 6.38 9.90
CA GLN A 239 -8.05 6.72 8.70
C GLN A 239 -6.70 7.28 9.12
N PRO A 240 -5.65 6.43 9.19
CA PRO A 240 -4.31 6.89 9.53
C PRO A 240 -3.72 7.75 8.42
N ARG A 241 -2.74 8.55 8.76
CA ARG A 241 -1.86 9.13 7.73
C ARG A 241 -0.98 8.04 7.14
N THR A 242 -0.55 8.26 5.91
CA THR A 242 0.38 7.36 5.24
C THR A 242 1.67 8.09 4.86
N ARG A 243 2.78 7.36 4.87
CA ARG A 243 4.06 7.80 4.31
C ARG A 243 4.58 6.79 3.31
N MET A 244 5.46 7.22 2.42
CA MET A 244 6.13 6.30 1.51
C MET A 244 6.83 5.18 2.28
N ALA A 245 6.64 3.92 1.87
CA ALA A 245 7.33 2.77 2.47
C ALA A 245 8.80 2.66 2.03
N SER A 246 9.20 3.39 0.99
CA SER A 246 10.57 3.43 0.47
C SER A 246 11.02 4.87 0.19
N PRO A 247 12.27 5.23 0.46
CA PRO A 247 12.81 6.56 0.16
C PRO A 247 13.18 6.75 -1.31
N LEU A 248 13.10 5.73 -2.16
CA LEU A 248 13.67 5.75 -3.50
C LEU A 248 13.07 6.82 -4.40
N ALA A 249 11.76 7.07 -4.33
CA ALA A 249 11.12 8.10 -5.12
C ALA A 249 11.72 9.50 -4.83
N ALA A 250 11.89 9.83 -3.55
CA ALA A 250 12.51 11.09 -3.13
C ALA A 250 14.00 11.16 -3.52
N LEU A 251 14.75 10.07 -3.34
CA LEU A 251 16.18 9.99 -3.72
C LEU A 251 16.40 10.14 -5.24
N LEU A 252 15.44 9.71 -6.04
CA LEU A 252 15.45 9.85 -7.49
C LEU A 252 14.97 11.23 -7.96
N GLY A 253 14.39 12.05 -7.08
CA GLY A 253 13.82 13.35 -7.41
C GLY A 253 12.43 13.29 -8.05
N CYS A 254 11.67 12.22 -7.79
CA CYS A 254 10.28 12.14 -8.23
C CYS A 254 9.42 13.21 -7.53
N GLU A 255 8.48 13.80 -8.27
CA GLU A 255 7.46 14.68 -7.72
C GLU A 255 6.38 13.89 -6.99
N PHE A 256 5.79 14.53 -5.97
CA PHE A 256 4.69 13.97 -5.19
C PHE A 256 3.44 14.86 -5.32
N GLU A 257 2.29 14.25 -5.13
CA GLU A 257 1.01 14.91 -4.92
C GLU A 257 0.52 14.62 -3.50
N ASP A 258 -0.18 15.59 -2.89
CA ASP A 258 -0.81 15.39 -1.58
C ASP A 258 -2.18 14.74 -1.76
N GLY A 259 -2.34 13.56 -1.17
CA GLY A 259 -3.60 12.86 -1.08
C GLY A 259 -4.27 13.05 0.28
N PRO A 260 -5.53 12.61 0.42
CA PRO A 260 -6.28 12.72 1.67
C PRO A 260 -5.59 12.08 2.88
N SER A 261 -4.90 10.97 2.67
CA SER A 261 -4.20 10.24 3.74
C SER A 261 -2.70 10.55 3.82
N GLY A 262 -2.12 11.15 2.79
CA GLY A 262 -0.69 11.46 2.72
C GLY A 262 -0.18 11.56 1.29
N PRO A 263 1.12 11.80 1.10
CA PRO A 263 1.70 11.98 -0.22
C PRO A 263 1.72 10.68 -1.03
N PHE A 264 1.58 10.80 -2.35
CA PHE A 264 1.80 9.73 -3.31
C PHE A 264 2.63 10.23 -4.49
N ILE A 265 3.30 9.32 -5.21
CA ILE A 265 4.17 9.66 -6.33
C ILE A 265 3.30 10.12 -7.50
N ARG A 266 3.55 11.33 -8.00
CA ARG A 266 2.90 11.86 -9.19
C ARG A 266 3.31 11.04 -10.42
N THR A 267 2.32 10.66 -11.25
CA THR A 267 2.53 9.93 -12.49
C THR A 267 1.66 10.48 -13.60
N ASP A 268 2.11 10.33 -14.83
CA ASP A 268 1.32 10.66 -16.03
C ASP A 268 0.32 9.56 -16.40
N GLY A 269 -0.36 9.73 -17.55
CA GLY A 269 -1.28 8.76 -18.10
C GLY A 269 -0.65 7.40 -18.44
N MET A 270 0.66 7.32 -18.60
CA MET A 270 1.43 6.09 -18.82
C MET A 270 2.11 5.56 -17.56
N ARG A 271 1.75 6.07 -16.38
CA ARG A 271 2.34 5.70 -15.06
C ARG A 271 3.82 6.02 -14.94
N GLU A 272 4.37 6.86 -15.81
CA GLU A 272 5.73 7.38 -15.69
C GLU A 272 5.74 8.54 -14.69
N THR A 273 6.75 8.60 -13.84
CA THR A 273 6.92 9.68 -12.85
C THR A 273 7.51 10.93 -13.54
N SER A 274 7.75 11.99 -12.79
CA SER A 274 8.48 13.17 -13.28
C SER A 274 9.93 12.85 -13.70
N VAL A 275 10.45 11.67 -13.35
CA VAL A 275 11.79 11.20 -13.73
C VAL A 275 11.70 10.23 -14.88
N PRO A 276 12.15 10.59 -16.11
CA PRO A 276 12.06 9.72 -17.27
C PRO A 276 12.71 8.36 -17.06
N GLY A 277 11.95 7.28 -17.35
CA GLY A 277 12.36 5.90 -17.15
C GLY A 277 12.01 5.32 -15.77
N VAL A 278 11.44 6.13 -14.87
CA VAL A 278 10.92 5.68 -13.57
C VAL A 278 9.40 5.68 -13.61
N PHE A 279 8.80 4.54 -13.32
CA PHE A 279 7.35 4.31 -13.25
C PHE A 279 6.95 4.06 -11.80
N ALA A 280 5.68 4.29 -11.47
CA ALA A 280 5.18 3.98 -10.13
C ALA A 280 3.75 3.42 -10.18
N CYS A 281 3.42 2.51 -9.25
CA CYS A 281 2.10 1.87 -9.18
C CYS A 281 1.70 1.45 -7.76
N GLY A 282 0.41 1.10 -7.64
CA GLY A 282 -0.22 0.73 -6.40
C GLY A 282 -0.28 1.90 -5.41
N ASP A 283 -0.37 1.59 -4.12
CA ASP A 283 -0.53 2.60 -3.07
C ASP A 283 0.59 3.67 -3.06
N ALA A 284 1.75 3.39 -3.65
CA ALA A 284 2.83 4.38 -3.80
C ALA A 284 2.49 5.52 -4.76
N ALA A 285 1.56 5.31 -5.70
CA ALA A 285 1.22 6.25 -6.76
C ALA A 285 -0.30 6.49 -6.90
N LEU A 286 -1.06 6.13 -5.89
CA LEU A 286 -2.52 6.31 -5.83
C LEU A 286 -2.92 6.92 -4.48
N ALA A 287 -3.79 7.93 -4.51
CA ALA A 287 -4.30 8.59 -3.31
C ALA A 287 -5.13 7.64 -2.41
N ALA A 288 -5.77 6.64 -3.02
CA ALA A 288 -6.52 5.59 -2.35
C ALA A 288 -6.48 4.32 -3.19
N GLY A 289 -6.42 3.16 -2.55
CA GLY A 289 -6.36 1.88 -3.25
C GLY A 289 -6.84 0.71 -2.41
N ASN A 290 -7.02 -0.40 -3.10
CA ASN A 290 -7.22 -1.72 -2.53
C ASN A 290 -6.44 -2.74 -3.37
N VAL A 291 -6.52 -4.03 -3.01
CA VAL A 291 -5.77 -5.09 -3.70
C VAL A 291 -6.14 -5.17 -5.19
N ALA A 292 -7.42 -5.08 -5.55
CA ALA A 292 -7.88 -5.17 -6.94
C ALA A 292 -7.35 -3.99 -7.77
N ILE A 293 -7.41 -2.76 -7.23
CA ILE A 293 -6.88 -1.56 -7.87
C ILE A 293 -5.35 -1.68 -8.02
N ALA A 294 -4.64 -2.14 -6.99
CA ALA A 294 -3.19 -2.31 -7.04
C ALA A 294 -2.76 -3.31 -8.13
N VAL A 295 -3.49 -4.42 -8.29
CA VAL A 295 -3.25 -5.40 -9.37
C VAL A 295 -3.46 -4.78 -10.74
N GLY A 296 -4.58 -4.09 -10.96
CA GLY A 296 -4.88 -3.44 -12.24
C GLY A 296 -3.88 -2.35 -12.61
N ASP A 297 -3.50 -1.53 -11.62
CA ASP A 297 -2.53 -0.46 -11.81
C ASP A 297 -1.12 -1.01 -12.09
N GLY A 298 -0.73 -2.09 -11.39
CA GLY A 298 0.51 -2.81 -11.66
C GLY A 298 0.56 -3.36 -13.09
N ALA A 299 -0.52 -4.00 -13.56
CA ALA A 299 -0.60 -4.50 -14.93
C ALA A 299 -0.43 -3.38 -15.96
N ARG A 300 -1.11 -2.25 -15.77
CA ARG A 300 -0.99 -1.06 -16.63
C ARG A 300 0.45 -0.54 -16.64
N THR A 301 1.08 -0.45 -15.48
CA THR A 301 2.45 0.06 -15.34
C THR A 301 3.48 -0.86 -15.98
N GLY A 302 3.33 -2.18 -15.83
CA GLY A 302 4.19 -3.15 -16.50
C GLY A 302 4.12 -3.04 -18.03
N GLY A 303 2.91 -2.87 -18.58
CA GLY A 303 2.68 -2.61 -20.01
C GLY A 303 3.33 -1.29 -20.47
N ALA A 304 3.18 -0.23 -19.71
CA ALA A 304 3.77 1.08 -20.01
C ALA A 304 5.31 1.07 -19.96
N ALA A 305 5.90 0.44 -18.95
CA ALA A 305 7.35 0.25 -18.86
C ALA A 305 7.89 -0.56 -20.04
N HIS A 306 7.18 -1.63 -20.45
CA HIS A 306 7.53 -2.40 -21.65
C HIS A 306 7.49 -1.53 -22.91
N HIS A 307 6.41 -0.78 -23.10
CA HIS A 307 6.28 0.16 -24.23
C HIS A 307 7.47 1.14 -24.30
N SER A 308 7.87 1.71 -23.15
CA SER A 308 8.98 2.65 -23.09
C SER A 308 10.33 2.05 -23.48
N LEU A 309 10.54 0.74 -23.28
CA LEU A 309 11.75 0.02 -23.70
C LEU A 309 11.84 -0.16 -25.22
N LEU A 310 10.71 -0.06 -25.93
CA LEU A 310 10.63 -0.24 -27.39
C LEU A 310 10.74 1.07 -28.14
N PHE A 311 10.21 2.16 -27.57
CA PHE A 311 9.96 3.41 -28.33
C PHE A 311 10.72 4.62 -27.77
N ARG A 312 11.51 4.44 -26.69
CA ARG A 312 12.30 5.55 -26.08
C ARG A 312 13.73 5.07 -25.70
#